data_873a216d249a9147a3042914212c0a8c
#
_entry.id   873a216d249a9147a3042914212c0a8c
#
_cell.length_a   1.000
_cell.length_b   1.000
_cell.length_c   1.000
_cell.angle_alpha   90.00
_cell.angle_beta   90.00
_cell.angle_gamma   90.00
#
_symmetry.space_group_name_H-M   'P 1'
#
loop_
_entity.id
_entity.type
_entity.pdbx_description
1 polymer ?
#
loop_
_entity_poly.entity_id
_entity_poly.type
_entity_poly.pdbx_seq_one_letter_code
_entity_poly.pdbx_strand_id
1 'polypeptide(L)'
;MARVTERIRLGPAALNPFTLHPYEIAGQIAMLDAVSGGRAYLGLAKGAWLDRLGIDEARPLSALKESVAIVQALLSGDESGVAGERFTLAPGTSLAYPRARDRVPLLIGTWGEDTARWAGTVADEVKIGGTANAELLPVVRGWIHNPEVRLVVGCVTVVDEDGEWARARATSVVQPYLDVVARHDPTLEPGAEPRLERFCIAGTPEEVAERVVALWAAGADRVELGTPQGRTPLAGVDVICERVLPLVR
;
A
#
# COMPACT_ATOMS: atom_id res chain seq x y z
N MET A 1 11.87 -9.71 -11.36
CA MET A 1 11.80 -10.11 -9.94
C MET A 1 11.18 -11.51 -9.79
N ALA A 2 9.97 -11.82 -10.31
CA ALA A 2 9.31 -13.10 -10.11
C ALA A 2 10.16 -14.34 -10.44
N ARG A 3 11.00 -14.26 -11.48
CA ARG A 3 11.87 -15.37 -11.95
C ARG A 3 13.25 -15.43 -11.30
N VAL A 4 13.67 -14.38 -10.59
CA VAL A 4 15.03 -14.28 -10.02
C VAL A 4 15.02 -14.26 -8.49
N THR A 5 13.84 -14.43 -7.89
CA THR A 5 13.65 -14.53 -6.45
C THR A 5 12.72 -15.71 -6.13
N GLU A 6 12.85 -16.29 -4.94
CA GLU A 6 12.11 -17.51 -4.56
C GLU A 6 11.17 -17.29 -3.37
N ARG A 7 11.42 -16.31 -2.51
CA ARG A 7 10.70 -16.12 -1.24
C ARG A 7 9.95 -14.81 -1.12
N ILE A 8 10.42 -13.74 -1.75
CA ILE A 8 9.79 -12.42 -1.60
C ILE A 8 8.38 -12.43 -2.21
N ARG A 9 7.45 -11.81 -1.53
CA ARG A 9 6.13 -11.52 -2.06
C ARG A 9 6.21 -10.37 -3.07
N LEU A 10 5.39 -10.43 -4.10
CA LEU A 10 5.39 -9.47 -5.20
C LEU A 10 3.99 -8.96 -5.44
N GLY A 11 3.84 -7.66 -5.58
CA GLY A 11 2.53 -7.08 -5.87
C GLY A 11 2.54 -5.57 -5.90
N PRO A 12 1.51 -4.97 -6.50
CA PRO A 12 1.32 -3.52 -6.44
C PRO A 12 0.84 -3.09 -5.06
N ALA A 13 1.24 -1.88 -4.63
CA ALA A 13 0.74 -1.32 -3.37
C ALA A 13 0.60 0.22 -3.45
N ALA A 14 -0.38 0.75 -4.25
CA ALA A 14 -1.53 -0.02 -4.79
C ALA A 14 -1.89 0.43 -6.21
N LEU A 15 -2.67 -0.42 -6.91
CA LEU A 15 -3.41 -0.03 -8.11
C LEU A 15 -4.73 0.65 -7.72
N ASN A 16 -5.38 1.31 -8.69
CA ASN A 16 -6.74 1.83 -8.50
C ASN A 16 -7.63 1.46 -9.70
N PRO A 17 -8.94 1.29 -9.48
CA PRO A 17 -9.85 0.85 -10.53
C PRO A 17 -10.21 1.94 -11.55
N PHE A 18 -9.81 3.19 -11.32
CA PHE A 18 -10.15 4.29 -12.22
C PHE A 18 -9.19 4.42 -13.40
N THR A 19 -7.93 3.99 -13.22
CA THR A 19 -6.92 4.00 -14.28
C THR A 19 -6.73 2.63 -14.92
N LEU A 20 -7.21 1.55 -14.26
CA LEU A 20 -7.11 0.19 -14.78
C LEU A 20 -8.38 -0.59 -14.42
N HIS A 21 -9.08 -1.10 -15.44
CA HIS A 21 -10.32 -1.84 -15.24
C HIS A 21 -10.12 -3.10 -14.36
N PRO A 22 -11.06 -3.45 -13.46
CA PRO A 22 -10.94 -4.61 -12.57
C PRO A 22 -10.67 -5.94 -13.28
N TYR A 23 -11.18 -6.13 -14.49
CA TYR A 23 -10.89 -7.30 -15.33
C TYR A 23 -9.39 -7.40 -15.65
N GLU A 24 -8.78 -6.29 -16.06
CA GLU A 24 -7.35 -6.23 -16.34
C GLU A 24 -6.49 -6.41 -15.08
N ILE A 25 -6.94 -5.84 -13.97
CA ILE A 25 -6.29 -6.04 -12.67
C ILE A 25 -6.27 -7.54 -12.31
N ALA A 26 -7.40 -8.23 -12.44
CA ALA A 26 -7.51 -9.65 -12.17
C ALA A 26 -6.57 -10.47 -13.09
N GLY A 27 -6.53 -10.14 -14.38
CA GLY A 27 -5.68 -10.79 -15.35
C GLY A 27 -4.20 -10.64 -15.04
N GLN A 28 -3.76 -9.42 -14.75
CA GLN A 28 -2.36 -9.13 -14.44
C GLN A 28 -1.91 -9.80 -13.14
N ILE A 29 -2.75 -9.77 -12.09
CA ILE A 29 -2.37 -10.38 -10.82
C ILE A 29 -2.38 -11.91 -10.89
N ALA A 30 -3.29 -12.53 -11.64
CA ALA A 30 -3.29 -13.95 -11.88
C ALA A 30 -2.02 -14.40 -12.62
N MET A 31 -1.58 -13.64 -13.62
CA MET A 31 -0.34 -13.91 -14.33
C MET A 31 0.89 -13.74 -13.42
N LEU A 32 0.93 -12.67 -12.63
CA LEU A 32 2.02 -12.48 -11.66
C LEU A 32 2.07 -13.61 -10.64
N ASP A 33 0.93 -14.07 -10.17
CA ASP A 33 0.82 -15.17 -9.22
C ASP A 33 1.34 -16.49 -9.82
N ALA A 34 0.93 -16.81 -11.04
CA ALA A 34 1.41 -17.98 -11.76
C ALA A 34 2.93 -17.96 -12.00
N VAL A 35 3.47 -16.85 -12.51
CA VAL A 35 4.90 -16.71 -12.82
C VAL A 35 5.76 -16.69 -11.55
N SER A 36 5.23 -16.21 -10.44
CA SER A 36 5.94 -16.16 -9.15
C SER A 36 5.80 -17.44 -8.31
N GLY A 37 5.00 -18.41 -8.75
CA GLY A 37 4.74 -19.62 -7.96
C GLY A 37 3.92 -19.35 -6.69
N GLY A 38 2.86 -18.53 -6.81
CA GLY A 38 1.94 -18.25 -5.70
C GLY A 38 2.42 -17.18 -4.71
N ARG A 39 3.39 -16.33 -5.07
CA ARG A 39 3.93 -15.26 -4.20
C ARG A 39 3.31 -13.88 -4.44
N ALA A 40 2.34 -13.77 -5.35
CA ALA A 40 1.68 -12.50 -5.59
C ALA A 40 0.80 -12.07 -4.41
N TYR A 41 0.64 -10.75 -4.27
CA TYR A 41 -0.44 -10.11 -3.52
C TYR A 41 -1.00 -8.96 -4.34
N LEU A 42 -2.24 -8.60 -4.12
CA LEU A 42 -2.90 -7.49 -4.80
C LEU A 42 -3.13 -6.35 -3.82
N GLY A 43 -2.54 -5.20 -4.06
CA GLY A 43 -2.89 -3.96 -3.38
C GLY A 43 -3.82 -3.11 -4.24
N LEU A 44 -4.95 -2.70 -3.66
CA LEU A 44 -5.93 -1.79 -4.25
C LEU A 44 -6.17 -0.59 -3.34
N ALA A 45 -6.42 0.57 -3.96
CA ALA A 45 -6.79 1.80 -3.28
C ALA A 45 -7.80 2.58 -4.13
N LYS A 46 -8.43 3.60 -3.55
CA LYS A 46 -9.32 4.50 -4.30
C LYS A 46 -8.61 5.30 -5.39
N GLY A 47 -7.30 5.46 -5.28
CA GLY A 47 -6.51 6.34 -6.11
C GLY A 47 -6.32 7.72 -5.45
N ALA A 48 -5.36 8.47 -5.95
CA ALA A 48 -5.07 9.84 -5.55
C ALA A 48 -4.66 10.66 -6.78
N TRP A 49 -4.92 11.97 -6.74
CA TRP A 49 -4.60 12.91 -7.84
C TRP A 49 -5.20 12.53 -9.20
N LEU A 50 -6.35 11.86 -9.21
CA LEU A 50 -7.03 11.45 -10.43
C LEU A 50 -7.58 12.64 -11.22
N ASP A 51 -7.87 13.74 -10.55
CA ASP A 51 -8.21 15.04 -11.12
C ASP A 51 -7.15 15.54 -12.13
N ARG A 52 -5.86 15.29 -11.85
CA ARG A 52 -4.75 15.61 -12.77
C ARG A 52 -4.79 14.83 -14.07
N LEU A 53 -5.51 13.73 -14.10
CA LEU A 53 -5.73 12.89 -15.28
C LEU A 53 -7.11 13.15 -15.92
N GLY A 54 -7.88 14.10 -15.40
CA GLY A 54 -9.25 14.36 -15.85
C GLY A 54 -10.22 13.21 -15.54
N ILE A 55 -9.91 12.38 -14.55
CA ILE A 55 -10.72 11.23 -14.17
C ILE A 55 -11.69 11.63 -13.05
N ASP A 56 -12.98 11.44 -13.30
CA ASP A 56 -14.00 11.58 -12.27
C ASP A 56 -13.96 10.37 -11.32
N GLU A 57 -13.73 10.63 -10.04
CA GLU A 57 -13.70 9.66 -8.96
C GLU A 57 -14.99 9.65 -8.11
N ALA A 58 -16.12 9.90 -8.73
CA ALA A 58 -17.41 9.85 -8.03
C ALA A 58 -17.58 8.51 -7.30
N ARG A 59 -18.01 8.55 -6.02
CA ARG A 59 -18.22 7.39 -5.15
C ARG A 59 -17.03 6.42 -5.09
N PRO A 60 -15.82 6.89 -4.75
CA PRO A 60 -14.59 6.10 -4.90
C PRO A 60 -14.56 4.83 -4.04
N LEU A 61 -15.23 4.82 -2.88
CA LEU A 61 -15.35 3.61 -2.06
C LEU A 61 -16.26 2.55 -2.70
N SER A 62 -17.37 2.97 -3.33
CA SER A 62 -18.26 2.05 -4.05
C SER A 62 -17.53 1.40 -5.22
N ALA A 63 -16.86 2.20 -6.04
CA ALA A 63 -16.04 1.71 -7.16
C ALA A 63 -14.94 0.74 -6.70
N LEU A 64 -14.29 1.02 -5.56
CA LEU A 64 -13.29 0.10 -4.99
C LEU A 64 -13.93 -1.23 -4.54
N LYS A 65 -15.11 -1.19 -3.90
CA LYS A 65 -15.85 -2.39 -3.48
C LYS A 65 -16.23 -3.26 -4.67
N GLU A 66 -16.78 -2.65 -5.71
CA GLU A 66 -17.15 -3.33 -6.95
C GLU A 66 -15.93 -3.94 -7.65
N SER A 67 -14.81 -3.20 -7.67
CA SER A 67 -13.54 -3.70 -8.20
C SER A 67 -13.03 -4.93 -7.46
N VAL A 68 -13.06 -4.91 -6.13
CA VAL A 68 -12.66 -6.06 -5.31
C VAL A 68 -13.57 -7.26 -5.59
N ALA A 69 -14.89 -7.07 -5.66
CA ALA A 69 -15.83 -8.14 -5.96
C ALA A 69 -15.57 -8.78 -7.33
N ILE A 70 -15.33 -7.97 -8.37
CA ILE A 70 -15.01 -8.46 -9.72
C ILE A 70 -13.70 -9.23 -9.74
N VAL A 71 -12.65 -8.68 -9.10
CA VAL A 71 -11.35 -9.35 -9.06
C VAL A 71 -11.44 -10.69 -8.31
N GLN A 72 -12.15 -10.72 -7.19
CA GLN A 72 -12.35 -11.96 -6.43
C GLN A 72 -13.16 -13.00 -7.21
N ALA A 73 -14.24 -12.61 -7.88
CA ALA A 73 -15.03 -13.50 -8.73
C ALA A 73 -14.16 -14.12 -9.85
N LEU A 74 -13.41 -13.28 -10.58
CA LEU A 74 -12.54 -13.75 -11.65
C LEU A 74 -11.41 -14.68 -11.15
N LEU A 75 -10.82 -14.40 -9.99
CA LEU A 75 -9.76 -15.23 -9.42
C LEU A 75 -10.31 -16.55 -8.86
N SER A 76 -11.49 -16.56 -8.26
CA SER A 76 -12.11 -17.78 -7.74
C SER A 76 -12.77 -18.64 -8.83
N GLY A 77 -13.05 -18.05 -10.01
CA GLY A 77 -13.83 -18.68 -11.07
C GLY A 77 -15.32 -18.68 -10.81
N ASP A 78 -15.79 -17.74 -10.02
CA ASP A 78 -17.20 -17.49 -9.87
C ASP A 78 -17.73 -16.74 -11.10
N GLU A 79 -18.55 -17.41 -11.88
CA GLU A 79 -19.15 -16.90 -13.12
C GLU A 79 -20.58 -16.34 -12.90
N SER A 80 -21.01 -16.15 -11.66
CA SER A 80 -22.33 -15.58 -11.35
C SER A 80 -22.50 -14.13 -11.81
N GLY A 81 -21.38 -13.43 -12.02
CA GLY A 81 -21.33 -12.03 -12.39
C GLY A 81 -21.35 -11.10 -11.18
N VAL A 82 -21.11 -9.82 -11.42
CA VAL A 82 -21.15 -8.76 -10.41
C VAL A 82 -21.95 -7.59 -10.96
N ALA A 83 -23.02 -7.20 -10.27
CA ALA A 83 -23.80 -6.02 -10.59
C ALA A 83 -23.32 -4.84 -9.73
N GLY A 84 -22.72 -3.84 -10.35
CA GLY A 84 -22.30 -2.60 -9.70
C GLY A 84 -22.77 -1.38 -10.48
N GLU A 85 -22.62 -0.20 -9.91
CA GLU A 85 -23.01 1.06 -10.55
C GLU A 85 -21.96 1.52 -11.58
N ARG A 86 -20.67 1.37 -11.23
CA ARG A 86 -19.54 1.78 -12.08
C ARG A 86 -18.92 0.62 -12.82
N PHE A 87 -18.75 -0.50 -12.14
CA PHE A 87 -18.17 -1.72 -12.73
C PHE A 87 -19.15 -2.87 -12.62
N THR A 88 -19.37 -3.52 -13.75
CA THR A 88 -20.20 -4.73 -13.83
C THR A 88 -19.39 -5.87 -14.44
N LEU A 89 -19.69 -7.10 -14.04
CA LEU A 89 -19.18 -8.31 -14.67
C LEU A 89 -20.38 -9.13 -15.10
N ALA A 90 -20.52 -9.39 -16.40
CA ALA A 90 -21.61 -10.20 -16.90
C ALA A 90 -21.49 -11.66 -16.42
N PRO A 91 -22.59 -12.36 -16.12
CA PRO A 91 -22.55 -13.80 -15.86
C PRO A 91 -21.88 -14.58 -16.99
N GLY A 92 -21.14 -15.63 -16.66
CA GLY A 92 -20.36 -16.41 -17.61
C GLY A 92 -19.01 -15.81 -18.00
N THR A 93 -18.64 -14.66 -17.42
CA THR A 93 -17.33 -14.04 -17.71
C THR A 93 -16.25 -14.68 -16.82
N SER A 94 -15.17 -15.13 -17.44
CA SER A 94 -14.01 -15.76 -16.77
C SER A 94 -12.69 -15.29 -17.37
N LEU A 95 -11.58 -15.61 -16.70
CA LEU A 95 -10.25 -15.39 -17.26
C LEU A 95 -9.93 -16.47 -18.30
N ALA A 96 -9.34 -16.07 -19.43
CA ALA A 96 -9.05 -16.96 -20.55
C ALA A 96 -7.83 -17.88 -20.31
N TYR A 97 -7.20 -17.83 -19.17
CA TYR A 97 -6.00 -18.60 -18.81
C TYR A 97 -6.08 -19.22 -17.42
N PRO A 98 -5.30 -20.28 -17.14
CA PRO A 98 -5.32 -20.97 -15.86
C PRO A 98 -4.94 -20.03 -14.70
N ARG A 99 -5.65 -20.18 -13.60
CA ARG A 99 -5.34 -19.57 -12.32
C ARG A 99 -4.42 -20.47 -11.52
N ALA A 100 -3.40 -19.90 -10.85
CA ALA A 100 -2.50 -20.68 -10.01
C ALA A 100 -3.18 -21.09 -8.68
N ARG A 101 -4.11 -20.26 -8.20
CA ARG A 101 -4.91 -20.49 -6.99
C ARG A 101 -6.19 -19.64 -7.03
N ASP A 102 -7.17 -20.00 -6.22
CA ASP A 102 -8.49 -19.34 -6.21
C ASP A 102 -8.49 -17.99 -5.45
N ARG A 103 -7.45 -17.71 -4.67
CA ARG A 103 -7.35 -16.48 -3.89
C ARG A 103 -5.93 -15.95 -3.84
N VAL A 104 -5.78 -14.69 -4.19
CA VAL A 104 -4.54 -13.91 -4.00
C VAL A 104 -4.75 -13.01 -2.78
N PRO A 105 -3.78 -12.90 -1.85
CA PRO A 105 -3.90 -12.00 -0.70
C PRO A 105 -4.17 -10.56 -1.13
N LEU A 106 -5.13 -9.92 -0.45
CA LEU A 106 -5.61 -8.57 -0.74
C LEU A 106 -5.10 -7.56 0.28
N LEU A 107 -4.49 -6.50 -0.20
CA LEU A 107 -4.15 -5.31 0.57
C LEU A 107 -5.03 -4.15 0.12
N ILE A 108 -5.66 -3.44 1.07
CA ILE A 108 -6.40 -2.21 0.80
C ILE A 108 -5.63 -1.01 1.33
N GLY A 109 -5.24 -0.10 0.43
CA GLY A 109 -4.64 1.18 0.77
C GLY A 109 -5.69 2.24 1.07
N THR A 110 -5.56 2.97 2.19
CA THR A 110 -6.49 4.03 2.56
C THR A 110 -5.87 5.04 3.51
N TRP A 111 -6.47 6.25 3.55
CA TRP A 111 -6.23 7.27 4.57
C TRP A 111 -7.48 7.54 5.42
N GLY A 112 -8.61 6.87 5.16
CA GLY A 112 -9.89 7.20 5.79
C GLY A 112 -10.53 6.04 6.51
N GLU A 113 -11.26 6.36 7.58
CA GLU A 113 -11.93 5.42 8.48
C GLU A 113 -12.91 4.50 7.77
N ASP A 114 -13.82 5.03 6.92
CA ASP A 114 -14.83 4.22 6.25
C ASP A 114 -14.23 3.12 5.38
N THR A 115 -13.14 3.45 4.67
CA THR A 115 -12.45 2.46 3.84
C THR A 115 -11.69 1.46 4.70
N ALA A 116 -11.04 1.89 5.80
CA ALA A 116 -10.34 1.00 6.73
C ALA A 116 -11.32 0.03 7.41
N ARG A 117 -12.48 0.53 7.86
CA ARG A 117 -13.55 -0.29 8.45
C ARG A 117 -14.06 -1.36 7.49
N TRP A 118 -14.36 -0.97 6.26
CA TRP A 118 -14.75 -1.94 5.24
C TRP A 118 -13.62 -2.92 4.90
N ALA A 119 -12.40 -2.44 4.75
CA ALA A 119 -11.24 -3.30 4.46
C ALA A 119 -11.03 -4.37 5.53
N GLY A 120 -11.31 -4.06 6.80
CA GLY A 120 -11.31 -5.01 7.91
C GLY A 120 -12.22 -6.22 7.71
N THR A 121 -13.19 -6.16 6.78
CA THR A 121 -14.11 -7.27 6.49
C THR A 121 -13.70 -8.13 5.29
N VAL A 122 -12.78 -7.66 4.44
CA VAL A 122 -12.47 -8.32 3.15
C VAL A 122 -10.98 -8.51 2.87
N ALA A 123 -10.11 -7.70 3.50
CA ALA A 123 -8.69 -7.67 3.20
C ALA A 123 -7.85 -8.52 4.16
N ASP A 124 -6.68 -8.94 3.70
CA ASP A 124 -5.64 -9.54 4.54
C ASP A 124 -4.74 -8.49 5.17
N GLU A 125 -4.60 -7.35 4.51
CA GLU A 125 -3.77 -6.23 4.94
C GLU A 125 -4.46 -4.89 4.68
N VAL A 126 -4.35 -3.95 5.61
CA VAL A 126 -4.72 -2.55 5.41
C VAL A 126 -3.45 -1.71 5.43
N LYS A 127 -3.24 -0.91 4.41
CA LYS A 127 -2.07 -0.04 4.29
C LYS A 127 -2.42 1.42 4.47
N ILE A 128 -1.71 2.07 5.37
CA ILE A 128 -1.64 3.52 5.46
C ILE A 128 -0.34 3.96 4.76
N GLY A 129 -0.49 4.69 3.65
CA GLY A 129 0.63 5.20 2.89
C GLY A 129 0.98 6.64 3.27
N GLY A 130 2.23 7.05 2.99
CA GLY A 130 2.69 8.43 3.21
C GLY A 130 2.80 8.85 4.67
N THR A 131 2.87 7.91 5.60
CA THR A 131 3.03 8.20 7.04
C THR A 131 4.12 7.36 7.68
N ALA A 132 4.81 7.93 8.64
CA ALA A 132 5.71 7.27 9.60
C ALA A 132 5.29 7.61 11.05
N ASN A 133 4.02 8.00 11.23
CA ASN A 133 3.50 8.44 12.51
C ASN A 133 3.02 7.26 13.36
N ALA A 134 3.76 6.94 14.41
CA ALA A 134 3.43 5.86 15.34
C ALA A 134 2.09 6.10 16.10
N GLU A 135 1.74 7.37 16.36
CA GLU A 135 0.49 7.73 17.08
C GLU A 135 -0.77 7.43 16.25
N LEU A 136 -0.64 7.38 14.92
CA LEU A 136 -1.76 7.06 14.03
C LEU A 136 -2.13 5.57 14.05
N LEU A 137 -1.20 4.67 14.36
CA LEU A 137 -1.41 3.24 14.24
C LEU A 137 -2.51 2.68 15.13
N PRO A 138 -2.59 3.04 16.42
CA PRO A 138 -3.72 2.62 17.29
C PRO A 138 -5.07 3.12 16.78
N VAL A 139 -5.12 4.33 16.22
CA VAL A 139 -6.34 4.91 15.64
C VAL A 139 -6.82 4.07 14.46
N VAL A 140 -5.92 3.77 13.53
CA VAL A 140 -6.24 2.94 12.36
C VAL A 140 -6.60 1.52 12.76
N ARG A 141 -5.93 0.95 13.74
CA ARG A 141 -6.27 -0.37 14.29
C ARG A 141 -7.70 -0.36 14.86
N GLY A 142 -8.10 0.71 15.52
CA GLY A 142 -9.48 0.93 15.97
C GLY A 142 -10.49 0.99 14.82
N TRP A 143 -10.13 1.54 13.66
CA TRP A 143 -11.00 1.57 12.49
C TRP A 143 -11.20 0.20 11.84
N ILE A 144 -10.13 -0.62 11.80
CA ILE A 144 -10.14 -1.94 11.16
C ILE A 144 -11.07 -2.92 11.91
N HIS A 145 -11.13 -2.87 13.24
CA HIS A 145 -11.92 -3.74 14.13
C HIS A 145 -11.68 -5.26 13.97
N ASN A 146 -10.68 -5.68 13.21
CA ASN A 146 -10.36 -7.08 12.97
C ASN A 146 -8.87 -7.33 13.26
N PRO A 147 -8.52 -8.06 14.32
CA PRO A 147 -7.13 -8.30 14.70
C PRO A 147 -6.36 -9.21 13.71
N GLU A 148 -7.07 -10.01 12.90
CA GLU A 148 -6.44 -10.88 11.90
C GLU A 148 -5.94 -10.10 10.67
N VAL A 149 -6.49 -8.90 10.43
CA VAL A 149 -6.07 -8.04 9.33
C VAL A 149 -4.79 -7.30 9.71
N ARG A 150 -3.74 -7.49 8.97
CA ARG A 150 -2.43 -6.88 9.24
C ARG A 150 -2.42 -5.40 8.88
N LEU A 151 -1.81 -4.59 9.74
CA LEU A 151 -1.61 -3.17 9.51
C LEU A 151 -0.24 -2.92 8.86
N VAL A 152 -0.25 -2.32 7.68
CA VAL A 152 0.93 -1.98 6.90
C VAL A 152 1.12 -0.47 6.91
N VAL A 153 2.32 -0.03 7.20
CA VAL A 153 2.74 1.37 7.15
C VAL A 153 3.76 1.54 6.03
N GLY A 154 3.60 2.57 5.21
CA GLY A 154 4.55 2.84 4.15
C GLY A 154 4.72 4.34 3.90
N CYS A 155 5.96 4.78 3.79
CA CYS A 155 6.29 6.18 3.53
C CYS A 155 7.55 6.33 2.70
N VAL A 156 7.80 7.54 2.24
CA VAL A 156 9.11 7.91 1.68
C VAL A 156 10.19 7.56 2.69
N THR A 157 11.20 6.84 2.21
CA THR A 157 12.38 6.50 3.00
C THR A 157 13.62 6.97 2.27
N VAL A 158 14.55 7.61 3.00
CA VAL A 158 15.85 7.98 2.47
C VAL A 158 16.91 7.62 3.52
N VAL A 159 17.83 6.74 3.16
CA VAL A 159 18.92 6.29 4.01
C VAL A 159 20.27 6.64 3.37
N ASP A 160 21.16 7.21 4.17
CA ASP A 160 22.54 7.52 3.77
C ASP A 160 23.41 7.64 5.03
N GLU A 161 24.71 7.40 4.94
CA GLU A 161 25.65 7.65 6.05
C GLU A 161 25.66 9.14 6.44
N ASP A 162 25.39 10.03 5.47
CA ASP A 162 25.11 11.44 5.71
C ASP A 162 23.61 11.63 6.01
N GLY A 163 23.25 11.54 7.28
CA GLY A 163 21.86 11.70 7.73
C GLY A 163 21.28 13.09 7.43
N GLU A 164 22.07 14.15 7.35
CA GLU A 164 21.59 15.49 6.99
C GLU A 164 21.18 15.52 5.52
N TRP A 165 22.00 14.96 4.65
CA TRP A 165 21.64 14.81 3.24
C TRP A 165 20.36 13.97 3.08
N ALA A 166 20.24 12.85 3.79
CA ALA A 166 19.07 11.98 3.75
C ALA A 166 17.78 12.74 4.13
N ARG A 167 17.81 13.52 5.21
CA ARG A 167 16.67 14.33 5.65
C ARG A 167 16.33 15.44 4.66
N ALA A 168 17.33 16.16 4.14
CA ALA A 168 17.13 17.18 3.11
C ALA A 168 16.50 16.59 1.85
N ARG A 169 16.95 15.40 1.43
CA ARG A 169 16.38 14.68 0.29
C ARG A 169 14.95 14.26 0.53
N ALA A 170 14.62 13.67 1.68
CA ALA A 170 13.26 13.29 2.06
C ALA A 170 12.33 14.51 2.06
N THR A 171 12.77 15.64 2.61
CA THR A 171 12.04 16.92 2.58
C THR A 171 11.65 17.29 1.16
N SER A 172 12.60 17.29 0.23
CA SER A 172 12.34 17.67 -1.16
C SER A 172 11.32 16.76 -1.86
N VAL A 173 11.20 15.50 -1.43
CA VAL A 173 10.27 14.52 -1.98
C VAL A 173 8.88 14.64 -1.37
N VAL A 174 8.79 14.85 -0.06
CA VAL A 174 7.51 14.86 0.68
C VAL A 174 6.82 16.22 0.61
N GLN A 175 7.57 17.32 0.64
CA GLN A 175 7.03 18.68 0.67
C GLN A 175 5.94 18.96 -0.39
N PRO A 176 6.05 18.49 -1.66
CA PRO A 176 5.03 18.76 -2.68
C PRO A 176 3.64 18.16 -2.40
N TYR A 177 3.53 17.20 -1.49
CA TYR A 177 2.26 16.57 -1.15
C TYR A 177 1.99 16.51 0.36
N LEU A 178 2.82 17.17 1.16
CA LEU A 178 2.71 17.16 2.62
C LEU A 178 1.31 17.55 3.10
N ASP A 179 0.73 18.60 2.55
CA ASP A 179 -0.61 19.08 2.90
C ASP A 179 -1.71 18.03 2.60
N VAL A 180 -1.49 17.18 1.60
CA VAL A 180 -2.44 16.12 1.26
C VAL A 180 -2.42 15.02 2.31
N VAL A 181 -1.25 14.51 2.68
CA VAL A 181 -1.12 13.44 3.67
C VAL A 181 -1.42 13.92 5.08
N ALA A 182 -1.04 15.16 5.41
CA ALA A 182 -1.31 15.75 6.72
C ALA A 182 -2.81 15.91 7.00
N ARG A 183 -3.60 16.30 6.01
CA ARG A 183 -5.08 16.40 6.17
C ARG A 183 -5.76 15.08 6.52
N HIS A 184 -5.10 13.97 6.26
CA HIS A 184 -5.61 12.62 6.55
C HIS A 184 -5.04 12.03 7.84
N ASP A 185 -4.25 12.78 8.59
CA ASP A 185 -3.75 12.37 9.90
C ASP A 185 -4.62 12.98 11.03
N PRO A 186 -5.55 12.22 11.59
CA PRO A 186 -6.47 12.71 12.63
C PRO A 186 -5.78 12.95 13.98
N THR A 187 -4.49 12.61 14.10
CA THR A 187 -3.70 12.88 15.31
C THR A 187 -2.98 14.22 15.27
N LEU A 188 -3.12 14.97 14.16
CA LEU A 188 -2.64 16.35 14.08
C LEU A 188 -3.68 17.31 14.64
N GLU A 189 -3.25 18.20 15.52
CA GLU A 189 -4.08 19.29 15.99
C GLU A 189 -4.47 20.24 14.83
N PRO A 190 -5.72 20.72 14.80
CA PRO A 190 -6.15 21.66 13.78
C PRO A 190 -5.26 22.92 13.72
N GLY A 191 -4.67 23.20 12.57
CA GLY A 191 -3.79 24.35 12.36
C GLY A 191 -2.34 24.13 12.80
N ALA A 192 -1.97 22.96 13.30
CA ALA A 192 -0.57 22.65 13.56
C ALA A 192 0.20 22.46 12.25
N GLU A 193 1.42 22.99 12.21
CA GLU A 193 2.33 22.70 11.10
C GLU A 193 2.73 21.21 11.14
N PRO A 194 2.56 20.49 10.02
CA PRO A 194 2.91 19.09 9.97
C PRO A 194 4.43 18.89 10.02
N ARG A 195 4.88 18.18 11.04
CA ARG A 195 6.30 17.84 11.18
C ARG A 195 6.64 16.74 10.17
N LEU A 196 7.68 16.97 9.39
CA LEU A 196 8.07 16.09 8.27
C LEU A 196 8.34 14.65 8.71
N GLU A 197 8.91 14.47 9.91
CA GLU A 197 9.23 13.15 10.48
C GLU A 197 8.00 12.26 10.70
N ARG A 198 6.79 12.84 10.69
CA ARG A 198 5.54 12.06 10.73
C ARG A 198 5.20 11.43 9.38
N PHE A 199 5.84 11.86 8.29
CA PHE A 199 5.46 11.50 6.92
C PHE A 199 6.58 10.84 6.11
N CYS A 200 7.78 10.72 6.68
CA CYS A 200 8.90 9.99 6.08
C CYS A 200 9.81 9.38 7.13
N ILE A 201 10.65 8.45 6.68
CA ILE A 201 11.77 7.90 7.46
C ILE A 201 13.04 8.33 6.74
N ALA A 202 13.90 9.14 7.41
CA ALA A 202 15.13 9.61 6.79
C ALA A 202 16.24 9.79 7.84
N GLY A 203 17.46 9.38 7.46
CA GLY A 203 18.62 9.50 8.33
C GLY A 203 19.69 8.47 8.02
N THR A 204 20.54 8.24 9.01
CA THR A 204 21.53 7.16 8.96
C THR A 204 20.86 5.78 9.01
N PRO A 205 21.56 4.68 8.69
CA PRO A 205 21.00 3.34 8.84
C PRO A 205 20.45 3.05 10.23
N GLU A 206 21.11 3.52 11.28
CA GLU A 206 20.71 3.35 12.67
C GLU A 206 19.41 4.12 12.98
N GLU A 207 19.32 5.40 12.57
CA GLU A 207 18.13 6.22 12.73
C GLU A 207 16.91 5.61 11.98
N VAL A 208 17.14 5.10 10.78
CA VAL A 208 16.10 4.42 10.00
C VAL A 208 15.64 3.14 10.70
N ALA A 209 16.56 2.34 11.23
CA ALA A 209 16.25 1.13 11.98
C ALA A 209 15.43 1.43 13.24
N GLU A 210 15.82 2.44 14.01
CA GLU A 210 15.08 2.89 15.21
C GLU A 210 13.64 3.29 14.86
N ARG A 211 13.44 4.01 13.76
CA ARG A 211 12.11 4.40 13.30
C ARG A 211 11.26 3.19 12.89
N VAL A 212 11.84 2.20 12.22
CA VAL A 212 11.13 0.95 11.86
C VAL A 212 10.71 0.19 13.13
N VAL A 213 11.62 0.05 14.10
CA VAL A 213 11.33 -0.62 15.38
C VAL A 213 10.23 0.12 16.15
N ALA A 214 10.26 1.46 16.17
CA ALA A 214 9.22 2.27 16.81
C ALA A 214 7.83 2.07 16.16
N LEU A 215 7.74 1.95 14.84
CA LEU A 215 6.50 1.66 14.14
C LEU A 215 5.98 0.24 14.46
N TRP A 216 6.85 -0.76 14.55
CA TRP A 216 6.46 -2.10 15.00
C TRP A 216 5.95 -2.10 16.43
N ALA A 217 6.65 -1.42 17.34
CA ALA A 217 6.22 -1.29 18.73
C ALA A 217 4.87 -0.59 18.87
N ALA A 218 4.53 0.31 17.93
CA ALA A 218 3.23 0.99 17.88
C ALA A 218 2.12 0.17 17.20
N GLY A 219 2.41 -1.05 16.70
CA GLY A 219 1.41 -1.98 16.17
C GLY A 219 1.38 -2.13 14.66
N ALA A 220 2.41 -1.70 13.93
CA ALA A 220 2.58 -2.07 12.54
C ALA A 220 3.00 -3.53 12.41
N ASP A 221 2.32 -4.30 11.57
CA ASP A 221 2.71 -5.68 11.25
C ASP A 221 3.74 -5.73 10.12
N ARG A 222 3.79 -4.69 9.30
CA ARG A 222 4.76 -4.53 8.21
C ARG A 222 5.07 -3.06 7.97
N VAL A 223 6.34 -2.74 7.77
CA VAL A 223 6.81 -1.42 7.36
C VAL A 223 7.35 -1.50 5.93
N GLU A 224 6.88 -0.63 5.06
CA GLU A 224 7.34 -0.50 3.68
C GLU A 224 8.25 0.73 3.55
N LEU A 225 9.49 0.49 3.18
CA LEU A 225 10.48 1.52 2.95
C LEU A 225 10.37 2.02 1.51
N GLY A 226 9.61 3.10 1.33
CA GLY A 226 9.25 3.67 0.02
C GLY A 226 10.41 4.40 -0.67
N THR A 227 10.26 4.63 -1.98
CA THR A 227 11.24 5.37 -2.79
C THR A 227 11.44 6.82 -2.28
N PRO A 228 12.63 7.42 -2.51
CA PRO A 228 13.74 6.98 -3.39
C PRO A 228 14.77 6.08 -2.73
N GLN A 229 14.70 5.74 -1.48
CA GLN A 229 15.55 4.94 -0.59
C GLN A 229 16.97 5.49 -0.37
N GLY A 230 17.62 6.14 -1.33
CA GLY A 230 18.98 6.67 -1.20
C GLY A 230 19.39 7.59 -2.33
N ARG A 231 20.69 7.76 -2.54
CA ARG A 231 21.26 8.60 -3.62
C ARG A 231 20.84 8.12 -5.00
N THR A 232 20.81 6.80 -5.18
CA THR A 232 20.14 6.14 -6.28
C THR A 232 19.22 5.04 -5.72
N PRO A 233 18.19 4.59 -6.44
CA PRO A 233 17.32 3.52 -5.96
C PRO A 233 18.07 2.24 -5.59
N LEU A 234 19.06 1.82 -6.37
CA LEU A 234 19.85 0.62 -6.08
C LEU A 234 20.73 0.82 -4.87
N ALA A 235 21.49 1.92 -4.78
CA ALA A 235 22.33 2.20 -3.63
C ALA A 235 21.54 2.27 -2.32
N GLY A 236 20.33 2.85 -2.35
CA GLY A 236 19.46 2.89 -1.18
C GLY A 236 18.99 1.49 -0.75
N VAL A 237 18.64 0.64 -1.72
CA VAL A 237 18.28 -0.75 -1.44
C VAL A 237 19.46 -1.52 -0.85
N ASP A 238 20.66 -1.35 -1.37
CA ASP A 238 21.87 -2.00 -0.84
C ASP A 238 22.14 -1.59 0.62
N VAL A 239 22.10 -0.29 0.93
CA VAL A 239 22.25 0.21 2.31
C VAL A 239 21.15 -0.34 3.23
N ILE A 240 19.91 -0.37 2.78
CA ILE A 240 18.82 -0.98 3.55
C ILE A 240 19.10 -2.45 3.84
N CYS A 241 19.48 -3.21 2.83
CA CYS A 241 19.72 -4.65 2.99
C CYS A 241 20.92 -4.96 3.88
N GLU A 242 22.02 -4.21 3.75
CA GLU A 242 23.29 -4.49 4.42
C GLU A 242 23.40 -3.84 5.80
N ARG A 243 22.77 -2.68 6.00
CA ARG A 243 22.98 -1.86 7.19
C ARG A 243 21.72 -1.69 8.05
N VAL A 244 20.53 -1.57 7.45
CA VAL A 244 19.27 -1.38 8.21
C VAL A 244 18.67 -2.72 8.63
N LEU A 245 18.48 -3.67 7.70
CA LEU A 245 17.81 -4.94 8.01
C LEU A 245 18.48 -5.77 9.11
N PRO A 246 19.83 -5.79 9.25
CA PRO A 246 20.47 -6.49 10.38
C PRO A 246 20.14 -5.89 11.75
N LEU A 247 19.81 -4.59 11.82
CA LEU A 247 19.50 -3.89 13.08
C LEU A 247 18.04 -4.07 13.52
N VAL A 248 17.16 -4.50 12.63
CA VAL A 248 15.71 -4.65 12.89
C VAL A 248 15.25 -6.11 12.97
N ARG A 249 16.20 -7.05 13.00
CA ARG A 249 15.93 -8.50 13.12
C ARG A 249 15.87 -8.99 14.56
#